data_7dafc758f0352451a755cc2cfcd921e9
#
_entry.id   7dafc758f0352451a755cc2cfcd921e9
#
_cell.length_a   1.000
_cell.length_b   1.000
_cell.length_c   1.000
_cell.angle_alpha   90.00
_cell.angle_beta   90.00
_cell.angle_gamma   90.00
#
_symmetry.space_group_name_H-M   'P 1'
#
loop_
_entity.id
_entity.type
_entity.pdbx_description
1 polymer ?
#
loop_
_entity_poly.entity_id
_entity_poly.type
_entity_poly.pdbx_seq_one_letter_code
_entity_poly.pdbx_strand_id
1 'polypeptide(L)'
;MKSLFTALSAGIVLVAVSGVASAEEPADPQAGFEYAQTYCATCHGISEEKSPLPQAPRFRHVADTTGMTATALQVWMQTSHPTMPNIIVRRATCAT
;
A
#
# COMPACT_ATOMS: atom_id res chain seq x y z
N MET A 1 -33.74 -19.30 -62.36
CA MET A 1 -32.47 -18.91 -61.77
C MET A 1 -32.71 -18.47 -60.33
N LYS A 2 -32.37 -19.28 -59.38
CA LYS A 2 -32.55 -18.96 -57.96
C LYS A 2 -31.19 -18.58 -57.40
N SER A 3 -31.03 -17.28 -57.09
CA SER A 3 -29.84 -16.77 -56.44
C SER A 3 -29.88 -17.15 -54.95
N LEU A 4 -28.98 -18.00 -54.53
CA LEU A 4 -28.72 -18.30 -53.14
C LEU A 4 -27.79 -17.24 -52.59
N PHE A 5 -28.33 -16.28 -51.86
CA PHE A 5 -27.51 -15.37 -51.03
C PHE A 5 -27.17 -16.07 -49.75
N THR A 6 -25.96 -16.57 -49.67
CA THR A 6 -25.39 -17.09 -48.42
C THR A 6 -24.93 -15.91 -47.63
N ALA A 7 -25.68 -15.54 -46.60
CA ALA A 7 -25.27 -14.51 -45.63
C ALA A 7 -24.23 -15.14 -44.70
N LEU A 8 -23.00 -14.72 -44.86
CA LEU A 8 -21.90 -15.04 -43.97
C LEU A 8 -22.00 -14.14 -42.72
N SER A 9 -22.61 -14.63 -41.66
CA SER A 9 -22.61 -13.95 -40.35
C SER A 9 -21.24 -14.09 -39.73
N ALA A 10 -20.44 -13.01 -39.85
CA ALA A 10 -19.21 -12.90 -39.09
C ALA A 10 -19.56 -12.59 -37.63
N GLY A 11 -19.49 -13.64 -36.78
CA GLY A 11 -19.64 -13.47 -35.33
C GLY A 11 -18.41 -12.77 -34.77
N ILE A 12 -18.61 -11.55 -34.29
CA ILE A 12 -17.59 -10.82 -33.53
C ILE A 12 -17.58 -11.43 -32.12
N VAL A 13 -16.57 -12.25 -31.82
CA VAL A 13 -16.33 -12.72 -30.46
C VAL A 13 -15.67 -11.58 -29.69
N LEU A 14 -16.46 -10.88 -28.88
CA LEU A 14 -15.93 -9.92 -27.91
C LEU A 14 -15.29 -10.73 -26.78
N VAL A 15 -13.97 -10.83 -26.77
CA VAL A 15 -13.22 -11.35 -25.64
C VAL A 15 -13.20 -10.25 -24.58
N ALA A 16 -14.07 -10.35 -23.59
CA ALA A 16 -14.01 -9.51 -22.41
C ALA A 16 -12.76 -9.92 -21.61
N VAL A 17 -11.70 -9.12 -21.68
CA VAL A 17 -10.56 -9.24 -20.79
C VAL A 17 -11.02 -8.73 -19.43
N SER A 18 -11.47 -9.64 -18.58
CA SER A 18 -11.71 -9.34 -17.17
C SER A 18 -10.36 -9.09 -16.52
N GLY A 19 -9.99 -7.81 -16.39
CA GLY A 19 -8.86 -7.42 -15.58
C GLY A 19 -9.15 -7.84 -14.14
N VAL A 20 -8.39 -8.81 -13.62
CA VAL A 20 -8.37 -9.12 -12.19
C VAL A 20 -7.76 -7.90 -11.50
N ALA A 21 -8.62 -7.00 -10.99
CA ALA A 21 -8.19 -6.04 -9.99
C ALA A 21 -7.74 -6.86 -8.77
N SER A 22 -6.43 -6.87 -8.49
CA SER A 22 -5.92 -7.42 -7.24
C SER A 22 -6.49 -6.55 -6.14
N ALA A 23 -7.47 -7.09 -5.40
CA ALA A 23 -7.93 -6.47 -4.17
C ALA A 23 -6.75 -6.46 -3.21
N GLU A 24 -6.28 -5.27 -2.85
CA GLU A 24 -5.30 -5.10 -1.79
C GLU A 24 -5.95 -5.62 -0.50
N GLU A 25 -5.30 -6.56 0.19
CA GLU A 25 -5.82 -7.04 1.47
C GLU A 25 -6.00 -5.86 2.43
N PRO A 26 -7.12 -5.82 3.17
CA PRO A 26 -7.35 -4.74 4.12
C PRO A 26 -6.22 -4.71 5.15
N ALA A 27 -5.70 -3.52 5.43
CA ALA A 27 -4.69 -3.32 6.45
C ALA A 27 -5.23 -3.69 7.84
N ASP A 28 -4.40 -4.34 8.65
CA ASP A 28 -4.68 -4.62 10.04
C ASP A 28 -3.99 -3.56 10.94
N PRO A 29 -4.73 -2.57 11.45
CA PRO A 29 -4.16 -1.51 12.27
C PRO A 29 -3.57 -2.03 13.59
N GLN A 30 -4.14 -3.09 14.16
CA GLN A 30 -3.66 -3.67 15.41
C GLN A 30 -2.31 -4.33 15.22
N ALA A 31 -2.16 -5.15 14.19
CA ALA A 31 -0.87 -5.77 13.86
C ALA A 31 0.19 -4.72 13.51
N GLY A 32 -0.19 -3.66 12.81
CA GLY A 32 0.68 -2.52 12.52
C GLY A 32 1.14 -1.80 13.78
N PHE A 33 0.25 -1.62 14.74
CA PHE A 33 0.58 -1.01 16.03
C PHE A 33 1.56 -1.87 16.84
N GLU A 34 1.33 -3.15 16.92
CA GLU A 34 2.23 -4.10 17.61
C GLU A 34 3.61 -4.13 16.96
N TYR A 35 3.68 -4.09 15.65
CA TYR A 35 4.93 -3.96 14.92
C TYR A 35 5.65 -2.65 15.27
N ALA A 36 4.93 -1.54 15.27
CA ALA A 36 5.49 -0.24 15.61
C ALA A 36 5.99 -0.16 17.06
N GLN A 37 5.28 -0.78 17.99
CA GLN A 37 5.75 -0.89 19.38
C GLN A 37 7.09 -1.62 19.48
N THR A 38 7.28 -2.65 18.69
CA THR A 38 8.49 -3.47 18.73
C THR A 38 9.68 -2.77 18.05
N TYR A 39 9.46 -2.12 16.91
CA TYR A 39 10.55 -1.66 16.05
C TYR A 39 10.69 -0.14 15.93
N CYS A 40 9.68 0.63 16.27
CA CYS A 40 9.64 2.07 16.02
C CYS A 40 9.58 2.91 17.30
N ALA A 41 8.96 2.39 18.36
CA ALA A 41 8.66 3.15 19.57
C ALA A 41 9.91 3.56 20.38
N THR A 42 11.06 2.98 20.11
CA THR A 42 12.33 3.38 20.72
C THR A 42 12.70 4.84 20.35
N CYS A 43 12.32 5.27 19.15
CA CYS A 43 12.63 6.59 18.62
C CYS A 43 11.39 7.45 18.38
N HIS A 44 10.28 6.86 17.94
CA HIS A 44 9.07 7.56 17.52
C HIS A 44 7.96 7.47 18.56
N GLY A 45 7.21 8.56 18.74
CA GLY A 45 5.89 8.51 19.35
C GLY A 45 4.92 7.86 18.36
N ILE A 46 4.42 6.68 18.69
CA ILE A 46 3.56 5.87 17.81
C ILE A 46 2.06 6.08 18.06
N SER A 47 1.71 6.68 19.19
CA SER A 47 0.36 7.09 19.55
C SER A 47 0.33 8.60 19.83
N GLU A 48 -0.23 9.01 20.95
CA GLU A 48 -0.32 10.44 21.32
C GLU A 48 0.92 10.98 22.07
N GLU A 49 1.80 10.08 22.50
CA GLU A 49 3.00 10.44 23.25
C GLU A 49 4.04 11.16 22.37
N LYS A 50 4.91 11.89 23.03
CA LYS A 50 6.09 12.49 22.38
C LYS A 50 7.08 11.41 21.94
N SER A 51 7.79 11.67 20.85
CA SER A 51 8.89 10.81 20.44
C SER A 51 9.99 10.79 21.49
N PRO A 52 10.46 9.61 21.93
CA PRO A 52 11.63 9.50 22.81
C PRO A 52 12.87 10.16 22.21
N LEU A 53 13.07 10.03 20.90
CA LEU A 53 14.10 10.75 20.17
C LEU A 53 13.49 12.02 19.56
N PRO A 54 13.89 13.23 20.01
CA PRO A 54 13.26 14.48 19.58
C PRO A 54 13.28 14.73 18.06
N GLN A 55 14.29 14.21 17.36
CA GLN A 55 14.42 14.35 15.91
C GLN A 55 13.50 13.41 15.13
N ALA A 56 13.03 12.32 15.75
CA ALA A 56 12.12 11.37 15.11
C ALA A 56 10.69 11.96 15.15
N PRO A 57 10.05 12.17 14.01
CA PRO A 57 8.67 12.69 13.99
C PRO A 57 7.72 11.69 14.63
N ARG A 58 6.69 12.17 15.34
CA ARG A 58 5.59 11.33 15.78
C ARG A 58 4.84 10.77 14.58
N PHE A 59 4.31 9.60 14.68
CA PHE A 59 3.55 8.96 13.59
C PHE A 59 2.35 9.80 13.15
N ARG A 60 1.68 10.46 14.08
CA ARG A 60 0.62 11.41 13.75
C ARG A 60 1.11 12.53 12.82
N HIS A 61 2.28 13.10 13.10
CA HIS A 61 2.89 14.13 12.24
C HIS A 61 3.17 13.61 10.83
N VAL A 62 3.67 12.37 10.73
CA VAL A 62 3.90 11.72 9.44
C VAL A 62 2.60 11.55 8.69
N ALA A 63 1.55 11.06 9.35
CA ALA A 63 0.24 10.83 8.75
C ALA A 63 -0.43 12.14 8.28
N ASP A 64 -0.23 13.23 9.01
CA ASP A 64 -0.79 14.55 8.69
C ASP A 64 0.01 15.30 7.61
N THR A 65 1.12 14.76 7.15
CA THR A 65 1.93 15.36 6.09
C THR A 65 1.15 15.40 4.78
N THR A 66 1.11 16.56 4.13
CA THR A 66 0.42 16.73 2.84
C THR A 66 0.95 15.74 1.81
N GLY A 67 0.06 15.01 1.16
CA GLY A 67 0.41 14.00 0.16
C GLY A 67 0.87 12.66 0.74
N MET A 68 0.85 12.49 2.06
CA MET A 68 1.17 11.21 2.68
C MET A 68 0.00 10.22 2.44
N THR A 69 0.29 9.20 1.70
CA THR A 69 -0.62 8.07 1.44
C THR A 69 0.02 6.78 1.96
N ALA A 70 -0.77 5.71 2.07
CA ALA A 70 -0.24 4.39 2.42
C ALA A 70 0.85 3.95 1.44
N THR A 71 0.66 4.21 0.14
CA THR A 71 1.66 3.91 -0.89
C THR A 71 2.92 4.76 -0.73
N ALA A 72 2.78 6.06 -0.48
CA ALA A 72 3.93 6.95 -0.27
C ALA A 72 4.74 6.52 0.96
N LEU A 73 4.06 6.19 2.06
CA LEU A 73 4.70 5.68 3.27
C LEU A 73 5.41 4.34 3.01
N GLN A 74 4.80 3.45 2.25
CA GLN A 74 5.41 2.17 1.91
C GLN A 74 6.69 2.35 1.09
N VAL A 75 6.69 3.23 0.09
CA VAL A 75 7.89 3.56 -0.70
C VAL A 75 8.97 4.15 0.21
N TRP A 76 8.59 5.06 1.10
CA TRP A 76 9.50 5.64 2.08
C TRP A 76 10.14 4.56 2.95
N MET A 77 9.37 3.62 3.47
CA MET A 77 9.85 2.55 4.34
C MET A 77 10.69 1.47 3.62
N GLN A 78 10.76 1.51 2.29
CA GLN A 78 11.61 0.63 1.47
C GLN A 78 12.90 1.32 1.01
N THR A 79 13.06 2.60 1.29
CA THR A 79 14.22 3.38 0.91
C THR A 79 15.09 3.69 2.12
N SER A 80 16.40 3.84 1.89
CA SER A 80 17.33 4.25 2.94
C SER A 80 17.12 5.70 3.36
N HIS A 81 17.20 5.97 4.67
CA HIS A 81 17.12 7.29 5.25
C HIS A 81 18.40 7.62 6.00
N PRO A 82 19.00 8.82 5.85
CA PRO A 82 20.29 9.13 6.46
C PRO A 82 20.28 9.10 7.99
N THR A 83 19.14 9.37 8.61
CA THR A 83 19.01 9.60 10.05
C THR A 83 18.21 8.53 10.79
N MET A 84 17.70 7.53 10.08
CA MET A 84 16.91 6.43 10.61
C MET A 84 17.57 5.10 10.26
N PRO A 85 17.59 4.10 11.17
CA PRO A 85 18.03 2.75 10.82
C PRO A 85 17.24 2.19 9.62
N ASN A 86 17.92 1.41 8.80
CA ASN A 86 17.35 0.86 7.58
C ASN A 86 16.39 -0.30 7.89
N ILE A 87 15.23 0.02 8.42
CA ILE A 87 14.17 -0.94 8.72
C ILE A 87 13.28 -1.08 7.49
N ILE A 88 13.38 -2.21 6.81
CA ILE A 88 12.56 -2.49 5.63
C ILE A 88 11.26 -3.14 6.07
N VAL A 89 10.17 -2.40 5.96
CA VAL A 89 8.82 -2.91 6.22
C VAL A 89 8.26 -3.49 4.93
N ARG A 90 8.10 -4.80 4.90
CA ARG A 90 7.52 -5.48 3.75
C ARG A 90 6.00 -5.32 3.73
N ARG A 91 5.41 -5.31 2.54
CA ARG A 91 3.95 -5.17 2.35
C ARG A 91 3.15 -6.19 3.19
N ALA A 92 3.59 -7.44 3.23
CA ALA A 92 2.95 -8.48 4.04
C ALA A 92 2.95 -8.15 5.56
N THR A 93 3.95 -7.40 6.02
CA THR A 93 4.03 -6.97 7.43
C THR A 93 3.12 -5.78 7.71
N CYS A 94 2.83 -4.97 6.69
CA CYS A 94 1.88 -3.87 6.82
C CYS A 94 0.42 -4.33 6.68
N ALA A 95 0.18 -5.49 6.06
CA ALA A 95 -1.15 -6.06 5.82
C ALA A 95 -1.60 -7.04 6.91
N THR A 96 -0.70 -7.47 7.76
CA THR A 96 -0.99 -8.40 8.88
C THR A 96 -1.03 -7.71 10.21
#